data_7283b1bcf8ac5ef8ff6c6fb9dd8dda7e
#
_entry.id   7283b1bcf8ac5ef8ff6c6fb9dd8dda7e
#
_cell.length_a   1.000
_cell.length_b   1.000
_cell.length_c   1.000
_cell.angle_alpha   90.00
_cell.angle_beta   90.00
_cell.angle_gamma   90.00
#
_symmetry.space_group_name_H-M   'P 1'
#
loop_
_entity.id
_entity.type
_entity.pdbx_description
1 polymer ?
#
loop_
_entity_poly.entity_id
_entity_poly.type
_entity_poly.pdbx_seq_one_letter_code
_entity_poly.pdbx_strand_id
1 'polypeptide(L)'
;MPAYFERLASEGVNETRFQPTAFTGGAWNVTEQHVAPPIGLLAHAIEVDHAARSPQPMQLSRLSVDILGVIPIDEVEVTCRVLRPGRSIELVEATLAQGGRPALSARAWLLHTRDTEAIAGSAHPAMPPRDAIERVDPSSAWPGEFIATVGEVRRRQEAPGRAWTWILPAVPLLEGEPVSTTARLVSLIDIANGVTPRVDPREVAFPNLDLTLHLVRAPEDGWIGFDTTVTFGATGLGMTHTVLHDDRGVVGSVVQSLTVRPHR
;
A
#
# COMPACT_ATOMS: atom_id res chain seq x y z
N MET A 1 -6.97 -13.34 15.45
CA MET A 1 -7.00 -13.72 14.01
C MET A 1 -5.60 -13.55 13.47
N PRO A 2 -5.14 -14.40 12.56
CA PRO A 2 -3.82 -14.20 11.98
C PRO A 2 -3.72 -12.83 11.31
N ALA A 3 -2.59 -12.14 11.49
CA ALA A 3 -2.31 -10.82 10.98
C ALA A 3 -1.03 -10.83 10.13
N TYR A 4 -0.75 -9.75 9.40
CA TYR A 4 0.52 -9.64 8.68
C TYR A 4 1.70 -9.52 9.63
N PHE A 5 1.54 -8.81 10.76
CA PHE A 5 2.61 -8.61 11.74
C PHE A 5 2.13 -8.79 13.16
N GLU A 6 3.08 -9.21 14.00
CA GLU A 6 3.00 -9.20 15.46
C GLU A 6 4.00 -8.18 15.99
N ARG A 7 3.58 -7.33 16.92
CA ARG A 7 4.49 -6.37 17.57
C ARG A 7 5.35 -7.10 18.58
N LEU A 8 6.65 -6.88 18.54
CA LEU A 8 7.61 -7.39 19.52
C LEU A 8 7.80 -6.38 20.65
N ALA A 9 8.25 -6.88 21.83
CA ALA A 9 8.64 -6.00 22.92
C ALA A 9 9.80 -5.09 22.47
N SER A 10 9.65 -3.78 22.71
CA SER A 10 10.67 -2.78 22.34
C SER A 10 11.67 -2.62 23.49
N GLU A 11 12.96 -2.63 23.19
CA GLU A 11 14.04 -2.31 24.14
C GLU A 11 14.47 -0.82 24.06
N GLY A 12 13.99 -0.06 23.06
CA GLY A 12 14.37 1.33 22.78
C GLY A 12 13.19 2.30 22.74
N VAL A 13 13.46 3.58 22.98
CA VAL A 13 12.43 4.63 23.11
C VAL A 13 11.83 5.07 21.75
N ASN A 14 12.53 4.84 20.62
CA ASN A 14 12.14 5.35 19.30
C ASN A 14 12.12 4.27 18.20
N GLU A 15 12.28 3.00 18.57
CA GLU A 15 12.31 1.89 17.62
C GLU A 15 11.22 0.89 17.98
N THR A 16 10.42 0.54 17.00
CA THR A 16 9.37 -0.48 17.15
C THR A 16 9.70 -1.67 16.26
N ARG A 17 9.73 -2.88 16.87
CA ARG A 17 10.07 -4.12 16.20
C ARG A 17 8.82 -4.95 15.93
N PHE A 18 8.82 -5.63 14.79
CA PHE A 18 7.69 -6.45 14.36
C PHE A 18 8.19 -7.78 13.77
N GLN A 19 7.47 -8.85 14.09
CA GLN A 19 7.64 -10.15 13.45
C GLN A 19 6.63 -10.29 12.32
N PRO A 20 7.05 -10.36 11.04
CA PRO A 20 6.17 -10.70 9.95
C PRO A 20 5.72 -12.16 10.06
N THR A 21 4.48 -12.44 9.72
CA THR A 21 3.93 -13.78 9.60
C THR A 21 4.08 -14.30 8.16
N ALA A 22 3.79 -15.57 7.94
CA ALA A 22 3.77 -16.16 6.61
C ALA A 22 2.82 -15.43 5.63
N PHE A 23 1.78 -14.75 6.14
CA PHE A 23 0.81 -13.98 5.34
C PHE A 23 1.44 -12.78 4.61
N THR A 24 2.67 -12.37 4.95
CA THR A 24 3.40 -11.33 4.21
C THR A 24 4.07 -11.87 2.95
N GLY A 25 4.16 -13.20 2.75
CA GLY A 25 4.90 -13.84 1.66
C GLY A 25 4.52 -13.32 0.28
N GLY A 26 5.52 -12.84 -0.46
CA GLY A 26 5.35 -12.04 -1.65
C GLY A 26 5.17 -12.79 -2.94
N ALA A 27 4.77 -12.06 -3.98
CA ALA A 27 4.40 -12.63 -5.27
C ALA A 27 5.60 -12.97 -6.18
N TRP A 28 6.68 -12.20 -6.14
CA TRP A 28 7.88 -12.45 -6.96
C TRP A 28 8.77 -13.55 -6.38
N ASN A 29 8.84 -13.61 -5.04
CA ASN A 29 9.57 -14.64 -4.30
C ASN A 29 8.81 -14.94 -3.00
N VAL A 30 8.40 -16.16 -2.80
CA VAL A 30 7.59 -16.59 -1.64
C VAL A 30 8.36 -16.60 -0.31
N THR A 31 9.68 -16.49 -0.35
CA THR A 31 10.53 -16.38 0.84
C THR A 31 10.78 -14.93 1.28
N GLU A 32 10.24 -13.97 0.52
CA GLU A 32 10.33 -12.55 0.80
C GLU A 32 8.95 -11.98 1.09
N GLN A 33 8.87 -10.89 1.83
CA GLN A 33 7.62 -10.18 2.05
C GLN A 33 7.18 -9.45 0.78
N HIS A 34 5.90 -9.51 0.45
CA HIS A 34 5.28 -8.52 -0.43
C HIS A 34 5.37 -7.15 0.25
N VAL A 35 5.78 -6.12 -0.48
CA VAL A 35 6.05 -4.81 0.13
C VAL A 35 4.79 -4.07 0.59
N ALA A 36 3.59 -4.49 0.16
CA ALA A 36 2.34 -3.84 0.54
C ALA A 36 2.09 -3.83 2.06
N PRO A 37 2.12 -4.97 2.79
CA PRO A 37 1.98 -4.94 4.25
C PRO A 37 3.06 -4.11 4.96
N PRO A 38 4.37 -4.22 4.64
CA PRO A 38 5.40 -3.33 5.17
C PRO A 38 5.14 -1.83 4.95
N ILE A 39 4.64 -1.43 3.78
CA ILE A 39 4.28 -0.02 3.52
C ILE A 39 3.10 0.41 4.41
N GLY A 40 2.10 -0.46 4.59
CA GLY A 40 1.02 -0.23 5.55
C GLY A 40 1.51 -0.06 6.98
N LEU A 41 2.51 -0.84 7.38
CA LEU A 41 3.15 -0.74 8.68
C LEU A 41 3.85 0.61 8.88
N LEU A 42 4.53 1.14 7.84
CA LEU A 42 5.12 2.48 7.87
C LEU A 42 4.05 3.57 8.02
N ALA A 43 2.94 3.48 7.30
CA ALA A 43 1.83 4.43 7.43
C ALA A 43 1.23 4.40 8.85
N HIS A 44 1.00 3.21 9.40
CA HIS A 44 0.53 3.02 10.78
C HIS A 44 1.50 3.63 11.81
N ALA A 45 2.80 3.36 11.67
CA ALA A 45 3.82 3.88 12.58
C ALA A 45 3.87 5.43 12.56
N ILE A 46 3.74 6.06 11.38
CA ILE A 46 3.66 7.51 11.23
C ILE A 46 2.43 8.09 11.94
N GLU A 47 1.26 7.45 11.80
CA GLU A 47 0.03 7.91 12.46
C GLU A 47 0.12 7.76 13.99
N VAL A 48 0.67 6.65 14.49
CA VAL A 48 0.88 6.40 15.93
C VAL A 48 1.91 7.38 16.51
N ASP A 49 3.03 7.61 15.83
CA ASP A 49 4.05 8.57 16.23
C ASP A 49 3.47 10.00 16.32
N HIS A 50 2.70 10.42 15.31
CA HIS A 50 2.03 11.71 15.33
C HIS A 50 1.04 11.84 16.51
N ALA A 51 0.19 10.83 16.70
CA ALA A 51 -0.81 10.83 17.77
C ALA A 51 -0.17 10.87 19.17
N ALA A 52 0.98 10.23 19.35
CA ALA A 52 1.73 10.26 20.62
C ALA A 52 2.33 11.65 20.92
N ARG A 53 2.65 12.43 19.87
CA ARG A 53 3.30 13.76 20.00
C ARG A 53 2.33 14.94 19.97
N SER A 54 1.16 14.77 19.38
CA SER A 54 0.23 15.86 19.13
C SER A 54 -1.20 15.53 19.53
N PRO A 55 -1.87 16.39 20.32
CA PRO A 55 -3.30 16.22 20.61
C PRO A 55 -4.21 16.60 19.43
N GLN A 56 -3.68 17.25 18.38
CA GLN A 56 -4.44 17.66 17.21
C GLN A 56 -4.31 16.61 16.12
N PRO A 57 -5.41 15.94 15.72
CA PRO A 57 -5.35 14.92 14.68
C PRO A 57 -4.99 15.54 13.32
N MET A 58 -4.12 14.88 12.59
CA MET A 58 -3.82 15.17 11.20
C MET A 58 -4.13 13.93 10.34
N GLN A 59 -4.46 14.15 9.07
CA GLN A 59 -4.66 13.09 8.09
C GLN A 59 -3.44 12.98 7.18
N LEU A 60 -3.11 11.75 6.82
CA LEU A 60 -2.13 11.45 5.78
C LEU A 60 -2.67 11.95 4.44
N SER A 61 -1.96 12.89 3.82
CA SER A 61 -2.31 13.45 2.51
C SER A 61 -1.45 12.89 1.39
N ARG A 62 -0.16 12.66 1.64
CA ARG A 62 0.77 12.04 0.69
C ARG A 62 1.69 11.08 1.42
N LEU A 63 1.92 9.91 0.82
CA LEU A 63 2.97 8.97 1.20
C LEU A 63 3.83 8.68 -0.03
N SER A 64 5.11 8.99 0.03
CA SER A 64 6.09 8.63 -0.98
C SER A 64 7.02 7.58 -0.39
N VAL A 65 7.19 6.46 -1.07
CA VAL A 65 7.97 5.30 -0.59
C VAL A 65 9.00 4.91 -1.64
N ASP A 66 10.24 4.76 -1.22
CA ASP A 66 11.32 4.15 -2.00
C ASP A 66 11.55 2.72 -1.50
N ILE A 67 11.60 1.76 -2.43
CA ILE A 67 11.90 0.35 -2.18
C ILE A 67 13.38 0.14 -2.43
N LEU A 68 14.15 0.00 -1.33
CA LEU A 68 15.61 -0.03 -1.37
C LEU A 68 16.16 -1.45 -1.51
N GLY A 69 15.34 -2.47 -1.27
CA GLY A 69 15.74 -3.87 -1.37
C GLY A 69 14.61 -4.84 -1.07
N VAL A 70 14.90 -6.12 -1.21
CA VAL A 70 14.01 -7.21 -0.80
C VAL A 70 13.92 -7.29 0.73
N ILE A 71 12.81 -7.79 1.23
CA ILE A 71 12.54 -7.92 2.68
C ILE A 71 12.27 -9.40 2.96
N PRO A 72 13.23 -10.18 3.48
CA PRO A 72 12.99 -11.51 3.97
C PRO A 72 11.85 -11.58 5.00
N ILE A 73 11.21 -12.75 5.15
CA ILE A 73 10.19 -12.97 6.18
C ILE A 73 10.92 -13.21 7.53
N ASP A 74 11.43 -12.15 8.10
CA ASP A 74 12.15 -12.10 9.37
C ASP A 74 11.90 -10.76 10.05
N GLU A 75 12.28 -10.61 11.31
CA GLU A 75 12.07 -9.43 12.13
C GLU A 75 12.44 -8.14 11.39
N VAL A 76 11.60 -7.11 11.53
CA VAL A 76 11.81 -5.77 10.96
C VAL A 76 11.72 -4.71 12.05
N GLU A 77 12.45 -3.63 11.85
CA GLU A 77 12.54 -2.46 12.70
C GLU A 77 11.91 -1.25 12.00
N VAL A 78 11.07 -0.51 12.69
CA VAL A 78 10.46 0.71 12.16
C VAL A 78 10.85 1.89 13.04
N THR A 79 11.37 2.95 12.41
CA THR A 79 11.70 4.21 13.06
C THR A 79 10.98 5.38 12.38
N CYS A 80 10.56 6.38 13.17
CA CYS A 80 9.94 7.60 12.66
C CYS A 80 10.78 8.83 13.05
N ARG A 81 10.82 9.82 12.15
CA ARG A 81 11.50 11.08 12.38
C ARG A 81 10.72 12.25 11.79
N VAL A 82 10.41 13.26 12.59
CA VAL A 82 9.82 14.50 12.07
C VAL A 82 10.87 15.31 11.32
N LEU A 83 10.65 15.51 10.03
CA LEU A 83 11.51 16.34 9.18
C LEU A 83 11.11 17.82 9.22
N ARG A 84 9.81 18.07 9.29
CA ARG A 84 9.25 19.42 9.38
C ARG A 84 8.07 19.43 10.37
N PRO A 85 8.25 19.96 11.56
CA PRO A 85 7.15 20.11 12.51
C PRO A 85 6.20 21.26 12.09
N GLY A 86 4.94 21.19 12.52
CA GLY A 86 3.98 22.25 12.30
C GLY A 86 2.59 21.92 12.80
N ARG A 87 1.79 22.95 13.14
CA ARG A 87 0.44 22.78 13.67
C ARG A 87 -0.61 22.42 12.62
N SER A 88 -0.42 22.81 11.37
CA SER A 88 -1.39 22.58 10.28
C SER A 88 -0.88 21.62 9.21
N ILE A 89 0.43 21.49 9.08
CA ILE A 89 1.10 20.56 8.15
C ILE A 89 2.38 20.06 8.79
N GLU A 90 2.62 18.76 8.72
CA GLU A 90 3.82 18.10 9.23
C GLU A 90 4.41 17.19 8.18
N LEU A 91 5.74 17.10 8.09
CA LEU A 91 6.44 16.11 7.27
C LEU A 91 7.15 15.13 8.18
N VAL A 92 6.81 13.86 8.05
CA VAL A 92 7.41 12.75 8.80
C VAL A 92 8.10 11.79 7.83
N GLU A 93 9.27 11.33 8.21
CA GLU A 93 9.98 10.22 7.56
C GLU A 93 9.83 8.97 8.43
N ALA A 94 9.59 7.83 7.79
CA ALA A 94 9.63 6.53 8.43
C ALA A 94 10.53 5.60 7.63
N THR A 95 11.33 4.79 8.32
CA THR A 95 12.21 3.79 7.72
C THR A 95 11.87 2.42 8.29
N LEU A 96 11.72 1.44 7.40
CA LEU A 96 11.70 0.04 7.77
C LEU A 96 13.06 -0.54 7.43
N ALA A 97 13.71 -1.12 8.44
CA ALA A 97 15.01 -1.76 8.32
C ALA A 97 14.93 -3.22 8.72
N GLN A 98 15.90 -4.00 8.29
CA GLN A 98 16.11 -5.38 8.71
C GLN A 98 17.59 -5.61 8.98
N GLY A 99 17.91 -6.03 10.20
CA GLY A 99 19.29 -6.17 10.64
C GLY A 99 20.13 -4.87 10.46
N GLY A 100 19.52 -3.72 10.75
CA GLY A 100 20.11 -2.40 10.62
C GLY A 100 20.24 -1.88 9.18
N ARG A 101 19.78 -2.62 8.15
CA ARG A 101 19.80 -2.17 6.74
C ARG A 101 18.43 -1.66 6.32
N PRO A 102 18.29 -0.39 5.89
CA PRO A 102 17.04 0.12 5.36
C PRO A 102 16.58 -0.68 4.14
N ALA A 103 15.33 -1.16 4.18
CA ALA A 103 14.66 -1.85 3.09
C ALA A 103 13.58 -0.98 2.44
N LEU A 104 12.88 -0.15 3.25
CA LEU A 104 11.94 0.85 2.77
C LEU A 104 12.24 2.20 3.41
N SER A 105 12.08 3.28 2.65
CA SER A 105 12.09 4.65 3.15
C SER A 105 10.83 5.36 2.70
N ALA A 106 10.11 5.96 3.65
CA ALA A 106 8.84 6.64 3.38
C ALA A 106 8.86 8.07 3.89
N ARG A 107 8.20 8.99 3.17
CA ARG A 107 7.93 10.36 3.61
C ARG A 107 6.46 10.68 3.48
N ALA A 108 5.84 11.10 4.59
CA ALA A 108 4.43 11.43 4.66
C ALA A 108 4.20 12.91 4.96
N TRP A 109 3.34 13.55 4.18
CA TRP A 109 2.72 14.80 4.56
C TRP A 109 1.43 14.51 5.34
N LEU A 110 1.37 15.02 6.56
CA LEU A 110 0.19 15.03 7.41
C LEU A 110 -0.41 16.44 7.43
N LEU A 111 -1.73 16.53 7.25
CA LEU A 111 -2.45 17.78 7.18
C LEU A 111 -3.57 17.83 8.22
N HIS A 112 -3.71 18.97 8.88
CA HIS A 112 -4.87 19.26 9.72
C HIS A 112 -6.14 19.33 8.89
N THR A 113 -7.19 18.66 9.33
CA THR A 113 -8.48 18.60 8.62
C THR A 113 -9.24 19.92 8.73
N ARG A 114 -9.97 20.26 7.67
CA ARG A 114 -10.86 21.42 7.59
C ARG A 114 -12.18 20.99 6.97
N ASP A 115 -13.25 21.64 7.34
CA ASP A 115 -14.52 21.48 6.65
C ASP A 115 -14.46 22.20 5.29
N THR A 116 -14.54 21.41 4.23
CA THR A 116 -14.57 21.86 2.82
C THR A 116 -15.68 21.15 2.05
N GLU A 117 -16.69 20.59 2.74
CA GLU A 117 -17.77 19.79 2.13
C GLU A 117 -18.51 20.53 1.03
N ALA A 118 -18.74 21.85 1.22
CA ALA A 118 -19.45 22.69 0.24
C ALA A 118 -18.76 22.81 -1.14
N ILE A 119 -17.46 22.51 -1.20
CA ILE A 119 -16.66 22.55 -2.44
C ILE A 119 -16.04 21.20 -2.79
N ALA A 120 -16.39 20.14 -2.03
CA ALA A 120 -15.88 18.80 -2.27
C ALA A 120 -16.40 18.25 -3.61
N GLY A 121 -15.53 17.53 -4.34
CA GLY A 121 -15.90 16.90 -5.61
C GLY A 121 -14.73 16.25 -6.30
N SER A 122 -15.03 15.42 -7.31
CA SER A 122 -14.05 14.75 -8.15
C SER A 122 -14.49 14.78 -9.61
N ALA A 123 -13.54 15.02 -10.52
CA ALA A 123 -13.74 14.88 -11.95
C ALA A 123 -13.44 13.45 -12.45
N HIS A 124 -12.94 12.56 -11.62
CA HIS A 124 -12.76 11.17 -11.99
C HIS A 124 -14.11 10.46 -12.14
N PRO A 125 -14.27 9.61 -13.17
CA PRO A 125 -15.47 8.80 -13.30
C PRO A 125 -15.61 7.82 -12.13
N ALA A 126 -16.84 7.45 -11.82
CA ALA A 126 -17.10 6.38 -10.87
C ALA A 126 -16.61 5.03 -11.45
N MET A 127 -16.08 4.17 -10.60
CA MET A 127 -15.79 2.79 -10.98
C MET A 127 -17.11 2.03 -11.26
N PRO A 128 -17.05 0.99 -12.14
CA PRO A 128 -18.15 0.06 -12.26
C PRO A 128 -18.52 -0.56 -10.89
N PRO A 129 -19.80 -0.75 -10.59
CA PRO A 129 -20.23 -1.38 -9.36
C PRO A 129 -19.58 -2.76 -9.20
N ARG A 130 -19.13 -3.09 -7.99
CA ARG A 130 -18.45 -4.36 -7.72
C ARG A 130 -19.26 -5.58 -8.12
N ASP A 131 -20.59 -5.53 -7.99
CA ASP A 131 -21.48 -6.66 -8.34
C ASP A 131 -21.56 -6.90 -9.86
N ALA A 132 -21.15 -5.93 -10.68
CA ALA A 132 -21.00 -6.07 -12.13
C ALA A 132 -19.60 -6.59 -12.55
N ILE A 133 -18.74 -6.92 -11.59
CA ILE A 133 -17.37 -7.40 -11.81
C ILE A 133 -17.23 -8.80 -11.23
N GLU A 134 -16.65 -9.71 -12.00
CA GLU A 134 -16.50 -11.11 -11.61
C GLU A 134 -15.55 -11.29 -10.42
N ARG A 135 -15.87 -12.24 -9.55
CA ARG A 135 -14.95 -12.71 -8.52
C ARG A 135 -13.84 -13.55 -9.17
N VAL A 136 -12.61 -13.30 -8.77
CA VAL A 136 -11.44 -14.03 -9.26
C VAL A 136 -10.61 -14.55 -8.08
N ASP A 137 -9.86 -15.62 -8.33
CA ASP A 137 -8.82 -16.09 -7.42
C ASP A 137 -7.47 -15.51 -7.88
N PRO A 138 -6.90 -14.52 -7.16
CA PRO A 138 -5.63 -13.92 -7.56
C PRO A 138 -4.44 -14.86 -7.44
N SER A 139 -4.52 -15.92 -6.61
CA SER A 139 -3.47 -16.93 -6.44
C SER A 139 -3.24 -17.77 -7.70
N SER A 140 -4.20 -17.78 -8.62
CA SER A 140 -4.05 -18.44 -9.93
C SER A 140 -2.98 -17.77 -10.83
N ALA A 141 -2.69 -16.49 -10.61
CA ALA A 141 -1.72 -15.71 -11.39
C ALA A 141 -0.42 -15.44 -10.64
N TRP A 142 -0.49 -15.34 -9.31
CA TRP A 142 0.63 -14.96 -8.46
C TRP A 142 0.78 -15.90 -7.28
N PRO A 143 1.98 -16.43 -7.01
CA PRO A 143 2.25 -17.25 -5.84
C PRO A 143 2.42 -16.38 -4.59
N GLY A 144 2.30 -17.00 -3.41
CA GLY A 144 2.57 -16.38 -2.11
C GLY A 144 1.33 -16.18 -1.24
N GLU A 145 1.53 -16.27 0.06
CA GLU A 145 0.45 -16.23 1.04
C GLU A 145 -0.25 -14.86 1.11
N PHE A 146 0.48 -13.76 0.84
CA PHE A 146 -0.14 -12.44 0.78
C PHE A 146 -1.28 -12.42 -0.27
N ILE A 147 -0.99 -12.87 -1.48
CA ILE A 147 -1.97 -12.88 -2.56
C ILE A 147 -3.09 -13.89 -2.29
N ALA A 148 -2.74 -15.10 -1.79
CA ALA A 148 -3.71 -16.15 -1.50
C ALA A 148 -4.71 -15.76 -0.39
N THR A 149 -4.31 -14.88 0.52
CA THR A 149 -5.09 -14.49 1.69
C THR A 149 -5.55 -13.03 1.69
N VAL A 150 -5.27 -12.28 0.64
CA VAL A 150 -5.58 -10.84 0.57
C VAL A 150 -7.07 -10.53 0.82
N GLY A 151 -7.96 -11.46 0.48
CA GLY A 151 -9.39 -11.35 0.70
C GLY A 151 -10.24 -11.66 -0.53
N GLU A 152 -11.47 -11.14 -0.59
CA GLU A 152 -12.29 -11.26 -1.79
C GLU A 152 -11.80 -10.29 -2.86
N VAL A 153 -11.53 -10.81 -4.06
CA VAL A 153 -11.08 -10.00 -5.20
C VAL A 153 -12.09 -10.13 -6.34
N ARG A 154 -12.53 -8.99 -6.86
CA ARG A 154 -13.34 -8.89 -8.08
C ARG A 154 -12.56 -8.09 -9.10
N ARG A 155 -12.42 -8.61 -10.31
CA ARG A 155 -11.55 -8.00 -11.32
C ARG A 155 -12.15 -8.11 -12.72
N ARG A 156 -12.12 -7.00 -13.46
CA ARG A 156 -12.42 -6.94 -14.89
C ARG A 156 -11.28 -6.27 -15.62
N GLN A 157 -10.59 -7.03 -16.47
CA GLN A 157 -9.55 -6.49 -17.33
C GLN A 157 -10.15 -6.12 -18.69
N GLU A 158 -10.06 -4.85 -19.04
CA GLU A 158 -10.60 -4.30 -20.30
C GLU A 158 -9.62 -4.49 -21.47
N ALA A 159 -8.32 -4.37 -21.17
CA ALA A 159 -7.24 -4.50 -22.14
C ALA A 159 -5.93 -4.83 -21.40
N PRO A 160 -4.86 -5.23 -22.09
CA PRO A 160 -3.54 -5.37 -21.49
C PRO A 160 -3.12 -4.07 -20.78
N GLY A 161 -2.91 -4.15 -19.46
CA GLY A 161 -2.56 -3.00 -18.62
C GLY A 161 -3.72 -2.05 -18.33
N ARG A 162 -4.98 -2.49 -18.44
CA ARG A 162 -6.17 -1.71 -18.05
C ARG A 162 -7.17 -2.59 -17.32
N ALA A 163 -7.42 -2.34 -16.03
CA ALA A 163 -8.38 -3.12 -15.25
C ALA A 163 -9.07 -2.28 -14.18
N TRP A 164 -10.26 -2.75 -13.77
CA TRP A 164 -10.92 -2.40 -12.52
C TRP A 164 -10.84 -3.58 -11.56
N THR A 165 -10.41 -3.31 -10.34
CA THR A 165 -10.32 -4.34 -9.30
C THR A 165 -10.93 -3.82 -8.02
N TRP A 166 -11.80 -4.61 -7.38
CA TRP A 166 -12.29 -4.39 -6.04
C TRP A 166 -11.73 -5.45 -5.10
N ILE A 167 -11.22 -5.04 -3.95
CA ILE A 167 -10.68 -5.94 -2.93
C ILE A 167 -11.37 -5.67 -1.60
N LEU A 168 -11.90 -6.71 -0.97
CA LEU A 168 -12.32 -6.70 0.44
C LEU A 168 -11.23 -7.38 1.26
N PRO A 169 -10.40 -6.63 1.99
CA PRO A 169 -9.27 -7.23 2.74
C PRO A 169 -9.75 -8.19 3.82
N ALA A 170 -9.05 -9.32 3.98
CA ALA A 170 -9.38 -10.33 5.01
C ALA A 170 -8.37 -10.39 6.15
N VAL A 171 -7.11 -10.03 5.92
CA VAL A 171 -6.04 -10.15 6.91
C VAL A 171 -5.76 -8.78 7.55
N PRO A 172 -5.84 -8.65 8.89
CA PRO A 172 -5.48 -7.42 9.57
C PRO A 172 -3.97 -7.13 9.47
N LEU A 173 -3.60 -5.85 9.52
CA LEU A 173 -2.19 -5.45 9.46
C LEU A 173 -1.42 -5.91 10.72
N LEU A 174 -1.99 -5.69 11.90
CA LEU A 174 -1.39 -6.00 13.20
C LEU A 174 -2.30 -6.90 14.03
N GLU A 175 -1.71 -7.85 14.77
CA GLU A 175 -2.45 -8.70 15.65
C GLU A 175 -2.88 -7.94 16.93
N GLY A 176 -4.19 -7.96 17.20
CA GLY A 176 -4.75 -7.42 18.44
C GLY A 176 -4.67 -5.90 18.60
N GLU A 177 -4.20 -5.15 17.59
CA GLU A 177 -4.06 -3.70 17.64
C GLU A 177 -5.04 -3.00 16.70
N PRO A 178 -5.58 -1.83 17.09
CA PRO A 178 -6.37 -1.00 16.20
C PRO A 178 -5.49 -0.39 15.11
N VAL A 179 -5.92 -0.51 13.86
CA VAL A 179 -5.26 0.05 12.69
C VAL A 179 -6.24 0.95 11.95
N SER A 180 -5.82 2.15 11.55
CA SER A 180 -6.64 3.09 10.82
C SER A 180 -7.08 2.53 9.46
N THR A 181 -8.18 3.03 8.91
CA THR A 181 -8.61 2.69 7.55
C THR A 181 -7.58 3.13 6.51
N THR A 182 -6.85 4.21 6.77
CA THR A 182 -5.74 4.69 5.93
C THR A 182 -4.59 3.67 5.87
N ALA A 183 -4.08 3.20 7.02
CA ALA A 183 -3.00 2.22 7.05
C ALA A 183 -3.43 0.88 6.44
N ARG A 184 -4.71 0.48 6.60
CA ARG A 184 -5.29 -0.70 5.94
C ARG A 184 -5.35 -0.56 4.42
N LEU A 185 -5.77 0.60 3.89
CA LEU A 185 -5.70 0.88 2.46
C LEU A 185 -4.24 0.82 1.97
N VAL A 186 -3.32 1.47 2.69
CA VAL A 186 -1.90 1.53 2.33
C VAL A 186 -1.26 0.14 2.31
N SER A 187 -1.69 -0.79 3.16
CA SER A 187 -1.22 -2.18 3.15
C SER A 187 -1.63 -3.00 1.93
N LEU A 188 -2.36 -2.41 0.98
CA LEU A 188 -2.81 -3.06 -0.26
C LEU A 188 -2.36 -2.35 -1.54
N ILE A 189 -2.03 -1.05 -1.49
CA ILE A 189 -1.87 -0.25 -2.72
C ILE A 189 -0.77 -0.73 -3.66
N ASP A 190 0.21 -1.45 -3.15
CA ASP A 190 1.31 -2.00 -3.96
C ASP A 190 0.87 -3.16 -4.88
N ILE A 191 -0.31 -3.74 -4.66
CA ILE A 191 -0.85 -4.82 -5.50
C ILE A 191 -1.26 -4.35 -6.91
N ALA A 192 -1.37 -3.05 -7.14
CA ALA A 192 -1.98 -2.44 -8.32
C ALA A 192 -1.38 -2.91 -9.65
N ASN A 193 -0.04 -3.03 -9.75
CA ASN A 193 0.64 -3.53 -10.94
C ASN A 193 0.35 -5.02 -11.19
N GLY A 194 0.27 -5.82 -10.13
CA GLY A 194 0.01 -7.26 -10.18
C GLY A 194 -1.42 -7.62 -10.58
N VAL A 195 -2.41 -6.84 -10.13
CA VAL A 195 -3.82 -7.07 -10.50
C VAL A 195 -4.19 -6.47 -11.86
N THR A 196 -3.27 -5.75 -12.53
CA THR A 196 -3.49 -5.14 -13.85
C THR A 196 -2.34 -5.47 -14.81
N PRO A 197 -1.98 -6.75 -15.00
CA PRO A 197 -0.84 -7.09 -15.82
C PRO A 197 -1.06 -6.65 -17.29
N ARG A 198 0.00 -6.07 -17.90
CA ARG A 198 0.03 -5.74 -19.32
C ARG A 198 0.50 -6.92 -20.17
N VAL A 199 1.33 -7.76 -19.57
CA VAL A 199 1.89 -8.99 -20.16
C VAL A 199 1.90 -10.09 -19.11
N ASP A 200 2.08 -11.31 -19.50
CA ASP A 200 2.21 -12.44 -18.57
C ASP A 200 3.44 -12.25 -17.67
N PRO A 201 3.28 -12.23 -16.33
CA PRO A 201 4.42 -12.09 -15.42
C PRO A 201 5.41 -13.24 -15.47
N ARG A 202 5.03 -14.39 -16.07
CA ARG A 202 5.94 -15.51 -16.33
C ARG A 202 6.88 -15.25 -17.50
N GLU A 203 6.57 -14.29 -18.37
CA GLU A 203 7.39 -13.90 -19.53
C GLU A 203 8.21 -12.64 -19.27
N VAL A 204 7.68 -11.72 -18.46
CA VAL A 204 8.28 -10.41 -18.18
C VAL A 204 8.16 -10.06 -16.71
N ALA A 205 9.27 -9.76 -16.05
CA ALA A 205 9.26 -9.18 -14.72
C ALA A 205 9.05 -7.66 -14.80
N PHE A 206 8.16 -7.11 -13.93
CA PHE A 206 7.87 -5.68 -13.83
C PHE A 206 7.68 -5.21 -12.39
N PRO A 207 8.62 -5.54 -11.46
CA PRO A 207 8.55 -5.04 -10.10
C PRO A 207 8.69 -3.50 -10.07
N ASN A 208 8.03 -2.88 -9.09
CA ASN A 208 8.16 -1.46 -8.85
C ASN A 208 9.38 -1.15 -7.96
N LEU A 209 9.86 0.08 -8.07
CA LEU A 209 10.97 0.65 -7.28
C LEU A 209 10.48 1.62 -6.22
N ASP A 210 9.31 2.18 -6.43
CA ASP A 210 8.71 3.20 -5.59
C ASP A 210 7.19 3.13 -5.65
N LEU A 211 6.57 3.93 -4.81
CA LEU A 211 5.22 4.40 -5.03
C LEU A 211 5.01 5.78 -4.40
N THR A 212 4.11 6.56 -4.99
CA THR A 212 3.62 7.79 -4.38
C THR A 212 2.10 7.79 -4.35
N LEU A 213 1.55 7.79 -3.14
CA LEU A 213 0.13 7.87 -2.83
C LEU A 213 -0.24 9.32 -2.51
N HIS A 214 -1.36 9.79 -3.06
CA HIS A 214 -2.02 11.02 -2.66
C HIS A 214 -3.46 10.71 -2.24
N LEU A 215 -3.88 11.20 -1.07
CA LEU A 215 -5.24 11.04 -0.55
C LEU A 215 -5.93 12.40 -0.50
N VAL A 216 -7.21 12.41 -0.85
CA VAL A 216 -8.11 13.57 -0.73
C VAL A 216 -9.00 13.48 0.50
N ARG A 217 -9.12 12.29 1.09
CA ARG A 217 -9.84 11.99 2.34
C ARG A 217 -9.37 10.66 2.93
N ALA A 218 -9.71 10.39 4.17
CA ALA A 218 -9.57 9.05 4.73
C ALA A 218 -10.52 8.07 4.01
N PRO A 219 -10.09 6.84 3.72
CA PRO A 219 -10.96 5.81 3.17
C PRO A 219 -11.99 5.33 4.21
N GLU A 220 -13.14 4.84 3.73
CA GLU A 220 -14.05 4.06 4.56
C GLU A 220 -13.54 2.64 4.77
N ASP A 221 -14.08 1.97 5.78
CA ASP A 221 -13.82 0.56 5.99
C ASP A 221 -14.57 -0.30 4.96
N GLY A 222 -13.97 -1.39 4.53
CA GLY A 222 -14.59 -2.33 3.60
C GLY A 222 -13.88 -2.44 2.27
N TRP A 223 -14.61 -2.33 1.17
CA TRP A 223 -14.09 -2.52 -0.17
C TRP A 223 -13.18 -1.38 -0.64
N ILE A 224 -12.07 -1.76 -1.26
CA ILE A 224 -11.11 -0.85 -1.89
C ILE A 224 -11.13 -1.09 -3.39
N GLY A 225 -11.36 -0.03 -4.16
CA GLY A 225 -11.41 -0.06 -5.62
C GLY A 225 -10.12 0.49 -6.24
N PHE A 226 -9.64 -0.20 -7.27
CA PHE A 226 -8.47 0.14 -8.05
C PHE A 226 -8.88 0.34 -9.51
N ASP A 227 -8.89 1.58 -9.99
CA ASP A 227 -9.03 1.93 -11.40
C ASP A 227 -7.63 2.16 -11.97
N THR A 228 -7.07 1.12 -12.60
CA THR A 228 -5.63 1.04 -12.87
C THR A 228 -5.31 1.03 -14.35
N THR A 229 -4.25 1.76 -14.69
CA THR A 229 -3.55 1.68 -15.98
C THR A 229 -2.08 1.36 -15.79
N VAL A 230 -1.53 0.49 -16.65
CA VAL A 230 -0.11 0.12 -16.69
C VAL A 230 0.44 0.42 -18.08
N THR A 231 1.52 1.18 -18.13
CA THR A 231 2.22 1.54 -19.37
C THR A 231 3.65 1.04 -19.32
N PHE A 232 4.11 0.38 -20.39
CA PHE A 232 5.51 0.01 -20.59
C PHE A 232 6.10 0.84 -21.72
N GLY A 233 7.26 1.44 -21.47
CA GLY A 233 8.09 2.09 -22.48
C GLY A 233 8.94 1.08 -23.26
N ALA A 234 9.56 1.54 -24.32
CA ALA A 234 10.39 0.70 -25.18
C ALA A 234 11.80 0.40 -24.62
N THR A 235 12.18 1.03 -23.50
CA THR A 235 13.56 0.99 -22.96
C THR A 235 13.63 0.35 -21.56
N GLY A 236 12.62 -0.42 -21.15
CA GLY A 236 12.60 -1.10 -19.84
C GLY A 236 12.04 -0.27 -18.69
N LEU A 237 11.49 0.91 -18.97
CA LEU A 237 10.74 1.71 -17.99
C LEU A 237 9.27 1.40 -18.09
N GLY A 238 8.58 1.38 -16.95
CA GLY A 238 7.12 1.26 -16.89
C GLY A 238 6.53 2.13 -15.79
N MET A 239 5.23 2.27 -15.82
CA MET A 239 4.47 3.03 -14.83
C MET A 239 3.12 2.37 -14.59
N THR A 240 2.72 2.28 -13.32
CA THR A 240 1.34 2.03 -12.91
C THR A 240 0.74 3.33 -12.40
N HIS A 241 -0.47 3.65 -12.83
CA HIS A 241 -1.28 4.73 -12.29
C HIS A 241 -2.64 4.17 -11.89
N THR A 242 -3.04 4.40 -10.64
CA THR A 242 -4.32 3.92 -10.09
C THR A 242 -5.07 5.07 -9.44
N VAL A 243 -6.34 5.25 -9.80
CA VAL A 243 -7.29 6.00 -8.98
C VAL A 243 -7.90 5.05 -7.98
N LEU A 244 -7.81 5.40 -6.70
CA LEU A 244 -8.31 4.60 -5.58
C LEU A 244 -9.72 5.01 -5.22
N HIS A 245 -10.56 4.04 -4.93
CA HIS A 245 -11.98 4.20 -4.58
C HIS A 245 -12.33 3.42 -3.32
N ASP A 246 -13.40 3.83 -2.67
CA ASP A 246 -14.21 3.06 -1.73
C ASP A 246 -15.69 3.16 -2.11
N ASP A 247 -16.59 2.73 -1.24
CA ASP A 247 -18.05 2.78 -1.51
C ASP A 247 -18.60 4.22 -1.67
N ARG A 248 -17.87 5.25 -1.20
CA ARG A 248 -18.23 6.68 -1.41
C ARG A 248 -17.61 7.30 -2.67
N GLY A 249 -16.79 6.56 -3.40
CA GLY A 249 -16.12 7.05 -4.60
C GLY A 249 -14.62 7.29 -4.40
N VAL A 250 -14.07 8.33 -5.05
CA VAL A 250 -12.62 8.57 -5.08
C VAL A 250 -12.04 8.86 -3.69
N VAL A 251 -10.98 8.14 -3.34
CA VAL A 251 -10.17 8.32 -2.12
C VAL A 251 -8.87 9.03 -2.42
N GLY A 252 -8.30 8.79 -3.60
CA GLY A 252 -7.00 9.35 -3.99
C GLY A 252 -6.43 8.65 -5.20
N SER A 253 -5.11 8.73 -5.36
CA SER A 253 -4.39 8.02 -6.42
C SER A 253 -3.00 7.58 -5.97
N VAL A 254 -2.51 6.50 -6.62
CA VAL A 254 -1.14 6.02 -6.44
C VAL A 254 -0.47 5.82 -7.79
N VAL A 255 0.81 6.17 -7.86
CA VAL A 255 1.68 5.97 -9.03
C VAL A 255 2.90 5.17 -8.59
N GLN A 256 3.33 4.24 -9.45
CA GLN A 256 4.51 3.38 -9.23
C GLN A 256 5.42 3.43 -10.46
N SER A 257 6.72 3.52 -10.26
CA SER A 257 7.72 3.30 -11.31
C SER A 257 8.07 1.82 -11.41
N LEU A 258 8.01 1.26 -12.60
CA LEU A 258 8.30 -0.16 -12.84
C LEU A 258 9.61 -0.35 -13.59
N THR A 259 10.34 -1.42 -13.23
CA THR A 259 11.42 -1.96 -14.05
C THR A 259 10.88 -3.08 -14.93
N VAL A 260 10.92 -2.93 -16.26
CA VAL A 260 10.36 -3.91 -17.19
C VAL A 260 11.49 -4.73 -17.80
N ARG A 261 11.52 -6.04 -17.50
CA ARG A 261 12.61 -6.94 -17.86
C ARG A 261 12.03 -8.26 -18.40
N PRO A 262 12.15 -8.55 -19.72
CA PRO A 262 11.85 -9.88 -20.25
C PRO A 262 12.69 -10.96 -19.56
N HIS A 263 12.09 -12.09 -19.23
CA HIS A 263 12.86 -13.25 -18.77
C HIS A 263 13.71 -13.77 -19.95
N ARG A 264 14.93 -14.18 -19.67
CA ARG A 264 15.86 -14.75 -20.67
C ARG A 264 15.63 -16.23 -20.86
#